data_6328b91a8b1c5e418e6c1b89b9433b19
#
_entry.id   6328b91a8b1c5e418e6c1b89b9433b19
#
_cell.length_a   1.000
_cell.length_b   1.000
_cell.length_c   1.000
_cell.angle_alpha   90.00
_cell.angle_beta   90.00
_cell.angle_gamma   90.00
#
_symmetry.space_group_name_H-M   'P 1'
#
loop_
_entity.id
_entity.type
_entity.pdbx_description
1 polymer ?
#
loop_
_entity_poly.entity_id
_entity_poly.type
_entity_poly.pdbx_seq_one_letter_code
_entity_poly.pdbx_strand_id
1 'polypeptide(L)'
;MEIKRFDIEKDLKRLENYLRNCYCLTGNMTSWLPERLHDLIYRMDVQYKDCGLPKSADYIFIWEDNGDIIGCILPDGDAVYMSIKNGSESIFADMVTYAEANCLPLFQKGRNGFVDFLVIANDSLAYRGKILTEMGYRKQINEDYDNYVYPQTTDVTVELPDGYKLLYGDEYPDEAMKWSALNLGFHPELEAHGYRNGMTAYDSRKKSSMYADSFEVIITDENTKEENNVCAYCFVYVDTVTKTALIEPVSTRERYRHKGLGTALMHGAILKCREKVVTKCYVNSYDWRRKFYNAAGFVTEDSIGFWHKLLK
;
A
#
# COMPACT_ATOMS: atom_id res chain seq x y z
N MET A 1 28.91 -0.67 -10.53
CA MET A 1 27.63 -0.30 -9.89
C MET A 1 27.23 1.09 -10.38
N GLU A 2 26.01 1.24 -10.86
CA GLU A 2 25.42 2.48 -11.38
C GLU A 2 24.15 2.82 -10.62
N ILE A 3 23.87 4.11 -10.40
CA ILE A 3 22.65 4.58 -9.78
C ILE A 3 21.89 5.43 -10.80
N LYS A 4 20.64 5.13 -11.05
CA LYS A 4 19.82 5.89 -11.98
C LYS A 4 18.44 6.22 -11.38
N ARG A 5 17.84 7.29 -11.87
CA ARG A 5 16.44 7.62 -11.58
C ARG A 5 15.53 6.70 -12.41
N PHE A 6 14.46 6.25 -11.81
CA PHE A 6 13.43 5.46 -12.47
C PHE A 6 12.76 6.22 -13.62
N ASP A 7 12.63 5.55 -14.75
CA ASP A 7 11.88 5.99 -15.93
C ASP A 7 10.74 5.00 -16.16
N ILE A 8 9.49 5.46 -16.02
CA ILE A 8 8.32 4.59 -16.09
C ILE A 8 8.24 3.81 -17.42
N GLU A 9 8.62 4.43 -18.53
CA GLU A 9 8.53 3.79 -19.86
C GLU A 9 9.58 2.70 -20.05
N LYS A 10 10.76 2.86 -19.44
CA LYS A 10 11.90 1.96 -19.61
C LYS A 10 12.02 0.95 -18.49
N ASP A 11 11.71 1.37 -17.25
CA ASP A 11 12.09 0.61 -16.05
C ASP A 11 10.92 -0.08 -15.35
N LEU A 12 9.64 0.30 -15.62
CA LEU A 12 8.49 -0.27 -14.90
C LEU A 12 8.52 -1.81 -14.92
N LYS A 13 8.62 -2.39 -16.13
CA LYS A 13 8.64 -3.86 -16.27
C LYS A 13 9.86 -4.53 -15.64
N ARG A 14 10.99 -3.85 -15.66
CA ARG A 14 12.23 -4.34 -15.05
C ARG A 14 12.12 -4.32 -13.53
N LEU A 15 11.59 -3.23 -12.97
CA LEU A 15 11.38 -3.07 -11.53
C LEU A 15 10.31 -4.04 -11.00
N GLU A 16 9.19 -4.22 -11.73
CA GLU A 16 8.21 -5.26 -11.40
C GLU A 16 8.87 -6.64 -11.30
N ASN A 17 9.67 -7.03 -12.31
CA ASN A 17 10.33 -8.34 -12.33
C ASN A 17 11.35 -8.48 -11.19
N TYR A 18 12.06 -7.39 -10.87
CA TYR A 18 12.97 -7.36 -9.73
C TYR A 18 12.21 -7.60 -8.41
N LEU A 19 11.09 -6.89 -8.18
CA LEU A 19 10.28 -7.06 -6.97
C LEU A 19 9.67 -8.47 -6.88
N ARG A 20 9.18 -9.03 -8.02
CA ARG A 20 8.74 -10.43 -8.10
C ARG A 20 9.83 -11.41 -7.69
N ASN A 21 11.04 -11.21 -8.19
CA ASN A 21 12.17 -12.08 -7.86
C ASN A 21 12.53 -11.98 -6.36
N CYS A 22 12.52 -10.78 -5.78
CA CYS A 22 12.73 -10.62 -4.34
C CYS A 22 11.70 -11.40 -3.53
N TYR A 23 10.41 -11.30 -3.89
CA TYR A 23 9.35 -12.06 -3.24
C TYR A 23 9.51 -13.58 -3.43
N CYS A 24 9.73 -14.04 -4.67
CA CYS A 24 9.86 -15.47 -4.97
C CYS A 24 11.01 -16.16 -4.23
N LEU A 25 12.07 -15.44 -3.92
CA LEU A 25 13.22 -15.99 -3.17
C LEU A 25 12.89 -16.27 -1.69
N THR A 26 12.01 -15.47 -1.09
CA THR A 26 11.70 -15.56 0.35
C THR A 26 10.32 -16.17 0.61
N GLY A 27 9.39 -16.00 -0.33
CA GLY A 27 7.98 -16.32 -0.15
C GLY A 27 7.25 -15.42 0.84
N ASN A 28 7.92 -14.37 1.35
CA ASN A 28 7.42 -13.41 2.32
C ASN A 28 7.63 -11.98 1.84
N MET A 29 6.81 -11.05 2.34
CA MET A 29 6.88 -9.65 1.96
C MET A 29 8.00 -8.92 2.69
N THR A 30 9.26 -9.28 2.41
CA THR A 30 10.46 -8.58 2.88
C THR A 30 10.89 -7.44 1.95
N SER A 31 10.14 -7.22 0.89
CA SER A 31 10.26 -6.13 -0.08
C SER A 31 8.86 -5.69 -0.50
N TRP A 32 8.76 -4.54 -1.19
CA TRP A 32 7.49 -4.19 -1.83
C TRP A 32 7.08 -5.26 -2.83
N LEU A 33 5.77 -5.49 -2.89
CA LEU A 33 5.16 -6.25 -3.98
C LEU A 33 5.01 -5.35 -5.22
N PRO A 34 4.99 -5.92 -6.43
CA PRO A 34 4.71 -5.16 -7.65
C PRO A 34 3.38 -4.40 -7.60
N GLU A 35 2.39 -4.95 -6.90
CA GLU A 35 1.07 -4.34 -6.68
C GLU A 35 1.19 -2.98 -5.96
N ARG A 36 2.12 -2.87 -4.97
CA ARG A 36 2.37 -1.62 -4.26
C ARG A 36 2.99 -0.56 -5.18
N LEU A 37 3.89 -0.96 -6.07
CA LEU A 37 4.46 -0.08 -7.08
C LEU A 37 3.37 0.45 -8.03
N HIS A 38 2.44 -0.40 -8.44
CA HIS A 38 1.32 0.01 -9.29
C HIS A 38 0.38 0.97 -8.56
N ASP A 39 0.07 0.71 -7.30
CA ASP A 39 -0.74 1.63 -6.49
C ASP A 39 -0.07 2.99 -6.34
N LEU A 40 1.23 3.03 -6.07
CA LEU A 40 2.00 4.27 -5.99
C LEU A 40 1.87 5.07 -7.29
N ILE A 41 2.20 4.47 -8.43
CA ILE A 41 2.31 5.17 -9.73
C ILE A 41 0.93 5.62 -10.23
N TYR A 42 -0.06 4.75 -10.16
CA TYR A 42 -1.34 4.97 -10.84
C TYR A 42 -2.43 5.58 -9.96
N ARG A 43 -2.28 5.54 -8.63
CA ARG A 43 -3.24 6.14 -7.70
C ARG A 43 -2.61 7.23 -6.82
N MET A 44 -1.62 6.88 -6.01
CA MET A 44 -1.08 7.79 -5.00
C MET A 44 -0.42 9.03 -5.62
N ASP A 45 0.43 8.86 -6.63
CA ASP A 45 1.11 9.97 -7.30
C ASP A 45 0.16 10.94 -7.99
N VAL A 46 -0.96 10.44 -8.51
CA VAL A 46 -1.99 11.30 -9.10
C VAL A 46 -2.70 12.09 -8.01
N GLN A 47 -3.04 11.44 -6.89
CA GLN A 47 -3.66 12.09 -5.73
C GLN A 47 -2.72 13.14 -5.12
N TYR A 48 -1.43 12.84 -4.98
CA TYR A 48 -0.42 13.78 -4.46
C TYR A 48 -0.27 15.00 -5.38
N LYS A 49 -0.22 14.79 -6.69
CA LYS A 49 -0.18 15.88 -7.67
C LYS A 49 -1.39 16.80 -7.54
N ASP A 50 -2.59 16.26 -7.40
CA ASP A 50 -3.83 17.03 -7.23
C ASP A 50 -3.81 17.85 -5.92
N CYS A 51 -3.04 17.41 -4.92
CA CYS A 51 -2.79 18.12 -3.67
C CYS A 51 -1.57 19.06 -3.72
N GLY A 52 -0.90 19.20 -4.88
CA GLY A 52 0.31 20.02 -5.03
C GLY A 52 1.56 19.43 -4.40
N LEU A 53 1.56 18.12 -4.09
CA LEU A 53 2.70 17.40 -3.56
C LEU A 53 3.57 16.81 -4.69
N PRO A 54 4.88 16.57 -4.44
CA PRO A 54 5.75 15.90 -5.38
C PRO A 54 5.24 14.48 -5.71
N LYS A 55 5.50 14.01 -6.92
CA LYS A 55 5.26 12.61 -7.27
C LYS A 55 6.33 11.74 -6.64
N SER A 56 5.93 10.71 -5.91
CA SER A 56 6.86 9.77 -5.30
C SER A 56 7.67 8.99 -6.34
N ALA A 57 7.08 8.65 -7.48
CA ALA A 57 7.79 7.95 -8.57
C ALA A 57 8.99 8.72 -9.11
N ASP A 58 8.99 10.06 -9.03
CA ASP A 58 10.14 10.89 -9.45
C ASP A 58 11.35 10.72 -8.51
N TYR A 59 11.17 10.08 -7.36
CA TYR A 59 12.19 9.81 -6.34
C TYR A 59 12.47 8.31 -6.15
N ILE A 60 12.04 7.48 -7.09
CA ILE A 60 12.47 6.09 -7.19
C ILE A 60 13.87 6.10 -7.83
N PHE A 61 14.84 5.47 -7.15
CA PHE A 61 16.20 5.31 -7.64
C PHE A 61 16.56 3.83 -7.69
N ILE A 62 17.27 3.43 -8.73
CA ILE A 62 17.62 2.04 -9.02
C ILE A 62 19.14 1.89 -8.97
N TRP A 63 19.63 0.91 -8.23
CA TRP A 63 21.01 0.44 -8.22
C TRP A 63 21.16 -0.73 -9.17
N GLU A 64 22.10 -0.61 -10.09
CA GLU A 64 22.42 -1.64 -11.07
C GLU A 64 23.86 -2.11 -10.96
N ASP A 65 24.07 -3.40 -11.11
CA ASP A 65 25.38 -4.00 -11.31
C ASP A 65 25.33 -4.94 -12.52
N ASN A 66 26.21 -4.71 -13.51
CA ASN A 66 26.25 -5.45 -14.78
C ASN A 66 24.90 -5.54 -15.50
N GLY A 67 24.05 -4.51 -15.37
CA GLY A 67 22.72 -4.43 -16.00
C GLY A 67 21.58 -5.06 -15.18
N ASP A 68 21.89 -5.76 -14.09
CA ASP A 68 20.90 -6.29 -13.14
C ASP A 68 20.55 -5.27 -12.06
N ILE A 69 19.28 -5.18 -11.70
CA ILE A 69 18.84 -4.42 -10.53
C ILE A 69 19.26 -5.18 -9.27
N ILE A 70 20.03 -4.52 -8.41
CA ILE A 70 20.47 -5.06 -7.12
C ILE A 70 19.85 -4.37 -5.93
N GLY A 71 19.22 -3.21 -6.14
CA GLY A 71 18.47 -2.48 -5.12
C GLY A 71 17.67 -1.33 -5.70
N CYS A 72 16.70 -0.83 -4.95
CA CYS A 72 15.97 0.38 -5.28
C CYS A 72 15.46 1.10 -4.05
N ILE A 73 15.38 2.43 -4.12
CA ILE A 73 14.66 3.28 -3.17
C ILE A 73 13.23 3.44 -3.67
N LEU A 74 12.27 3.20 -2.79
CA LEU A 74 10.84 3.26 -3.04
C LEU A 74 10.21 4.22 -2.02
N PRO A 75 9.79 5.42 -2.43
CA PRO A 75 9.10 6.35 -1.55
C PRO A 75 7.70 5.84 -1.17
N ASP A 76 7.31 6.08 0.08
CA ASP A 76 6.00 5.72 0.61
C ASP A 76 5.44 6.90 1.43
N GLY A 77 4.79 7.82 0.75
CA GLY A 77 4.34 9.06 1.36
C GLY A 77 5.52 9.93 1.80
N ASP A 78 5.62 10.13 3.10
CA ASP A 78 6.70 10.87 3.78
C ASP A 78 7.79 9.95 4.35
N ALA A 79 7.96 8.76 3.79
CA ALA A 79 9.00 7.82 4.16
C ALA A 79 9.66 7.21 2.92
N VAL A 80 10.81 6.57 3.10
CA VAL A 80 11.48 5.81 2.05
C VAL A 80 11.72 4.38 2.48
N TYR A 81 11.50 3.46 1.56
CA TYR A 81 11.77 2.04 1.71
C TYR A 81 12.90 1.63 0.76
N MET A 82 13.79 0.75 1.20
CA MET A 82 14.86 0.19 0.36
C MET A 82 14.59 -1.29 0.10
N SER A 83 14.34 -1.64 -1.16
CA SER A 83 14.39 -3.04 -1.59
C SER A 83 15.81 -3.39 -2.02
N ILE A 84 16.33 -4.52 -1.54
CA ILE A 84 17.69 -4.98 -1.83
C ILE A 84 17.66 -6.45 -2.20
N LYS A 85 18.33 -6.78 -3.31
CA LYS A 85 18.53 -8.16 -3.76
C LYS A 85 19.32 -8.94 -2.70
N ASN A 86 18.86 -10.15 -2.38
CA ASN A 86 19.57 -11.03 -1.46
C ASN A 86 21.04 -11.25 -1.92
N GLY A 87 21.96 -11.08 -1.00
CA GLY A 87 23.41 -11.09 -1.27
C GLY A 87 24.01 -9.72 -1.62
N SER A 88 23.21 -8.65 -1.68
CA SER A 88 23.67 -7.28 -1.91
C SER A 88 23.46 -6.34 -0.70
N GLU A 89 23.27 -6.89 0.50
CA GLU A 89 22.92 -6.16 1.73
C GLU A 89 23.93 -5.07 2.10
N SER A 90 25.17 -5.21 1.65
CA SER A 90 26.25 -4.23 1.89
C SER A 90 25.99 -2.83 1.34
N ILE A 91 25.07 -2.71 0.33
CA ILE A 91 24.73 -1.41 -0.25
C ILE A 91 23.74 -0.60 0.59
N PHE A 92 23.16 -1.17 1.67
CA PHE A 92 22.08 -0.53 2.42
C PHE A 92 22.46 0.83 2.99
N ALA A 93 23.63 0.96 3.61
CA ALA A 93 24.11 2.22 4.18
C ALA A 93 24.29 3.31 3.10
N ASP A 94 24.82 2.93 1.94
CA ASP A 94 25.01 3.83 0.80
C ASP A 94 23.65 4.28 0.25
N MET A 95 22.66 3.39 0.18
CA MET A 95 21.30 3.72 -0.25
C MET A 95 20.64 4.71 0.71
N VAL A 96 20.79 4.52 2.03
CA VAL A 96 20.27 5.46 3.04
C VAL A 96 20.91 6.84 2.86
N THR A 97 22.24 6.89 2.73
CA THR A 97 22.97 8.15 2.50
C THR A 97 22.51 8.84 1.21
N TYR A 98 22.30 8.07 0.15
CA TYR A 98 21.83 8.59 -1.12
C TYR A 98 20.38 9.12 -1.01
N ALA A 99 19.52 8.43 -0.25
CA ALA A 99 18.14 8.87 -0.01
C ALA A 99 18.10 10.17 0.79
N GLU A 100 18.94 10.32 1.83
CA GLU A 100 19.09 11.57 2.58
C GLU A 100 19.44 12.76 1.67
N ALA A 101 20.27 12.54 0.66
CA ALA A 101 20.69 13.59 -0.27
C ALA A 101 19.66 13.91 -1.37
N ASN A 102 18.88 12.92 -1.81
CA ASN A 102 18.08 13.03 -3.03
C ASN A 102 16.56 12.98 -2.82
N CYS A 103 16.07 12.47 -1.68
CA CYS A 103 14.63 12.36 -1.40
C CYS A 103 14.08 13.45 -0.48
N LEU A 104 14.90 14.39 0.01
CA LEU A 104 14.44 15.49 0.89
C LEU A 104 13.20 16.25 0.39
N PRO A 105 13.03 16.51 -0.93
CA PRO A 105 11.85 17.24 -1.42
C PRO A 105 10.51 16.53 -1.17
N LEU A 106 10.51 15.24 -0.84
CA LEU A 106 9.29 14.49 -0.45
C LEU A 106 8.82 14.86 0.95
N PHE A 107 9.70 15.42 1.78
CA PHE A 107 9.44 15.66 3.19
C PHE A 107 9.13 17.11 3.48
N GLN A 108 8.20 17.34 4.39
CA GLN A 108 7.90 18.70 4.85
C GLN A 108 8.94 19.19 5.83
N LYS A 109 9.39 20.44 5.63
CA LYS A 109 10.26 21.11 6.61
C LYS A 109 9.45 21.52 7.83
N GLY A 110 9.91 21.14 9.00
CA GLY A 110 9.39 21.63 10.26
C GLY A 110 9.64 23.14 10.45
N ARG A 111 8.96 23.74 11.42
CA ARG A 111 9.11 25.19 11.76
C ARG A 111 10.53 25.57 12.17
N ASN A 112 11.33 24.62 12.63
CA ASN A 112 12.73 24.77 13.00
C ASN A 112 13.70 24.67 11.80
N GLY A 113 13.18 24.45 10.58
CA GLY A 113 13.95 24.31 9.35
C GLY A 113 14.58 22.93 9.13
N PHE A 114 14.33 21.98 10.04
CA PHE A 114 14.75 20.59 9.88
C PHE A 114 13.66 19.75 9.19
N VAL A 115 14.11 18.69 8.54
CA VAL A 115 13.28 17.63 7.98
C VAL A 115 13.38 16.43 8.91
N ASP A 116 12.25 15.86 9.32
CA ASP A 116 12.21 14.56 9.97
C ASP A 116 12.21 13.48 8.86
N PHE A 117 13.39 12.92 8.60
CA PHE A 117 13.60 11.99 7.51
C PHE A 117 13.29 10.56 8.00
N LEU A 118 12.34 9.91 7.33
CA LEU A 118 11.82 8.60 7.70
C LEU A 118 12.32 7.52 6.75
N VAL A 119 12.91 6.47 7.33
CA VAL A 119 13.26 5.23 6.64
C VAL A 119 12.42 4.09 7.20
N ILE A 120 11.80 3.34 6.32
CA ILE A 120 11.02 2.16 6.68
C ILE A 120 11.90 0.92 6.58
N ALA A 121 11.91 0.08 7.62
CA ALA A 121 12.68 -1.16 7.63
C ALA A 121 11.91 -2.31 8.30
N ASN A 122 11.95 -3.48 7.67
CA ASN A 122 11.37 -4.71 8.21
C ASN A 122 12.17 -5.18 9.44
N ASP A 123 11.47 -5.55 10.50
CA ASP A 123 12.08 -6.04 11.74
C ASP A 123 12.76 -7.40 11.55
N SER A 124 12.26 -8.24 10.64
CA SER A 124 12.90 -9.51 10.24
C SER A 124 14.28 -9.32 9.63
N LEU A 125 14.59 -8.13 9.10
CA LEU A 125 15.89 -7.76 8.52
C LEU A 125 16.74 -6.99 9.54
N ALA A 126 17.08 -7.63 10.66
CA ALA A 126 17.73 -7.01 11.82
C ALA A 126 19.01 -6.20 11.51
N TYR A 127 19.76 -6.54 10.43
CA TYR A 127 20.94 -5.78 9.99
C TYR A 127 20.59 -4.34 9.63
N ARG A 128 19.39 -4.08 9.11
CA ARG A 128 18.92 -2.72 8.74
C ARG A 128 18.81 -1.83 9.97
N GLY A 129 18.14 -2.32 11.01
CA GLY A 129 18.00 -1.60 12.27
C GLY A 129 19.34 -1.28 12.93
N LYS A 130 20.31 -2.22 12.85
CA LYS A 130 21.68 -1.98 13.36
C LYS A 130 22.35 -0.85 12.58
N ILE A 131 22.35 -0.90 11.25
CA ILE A 131 22.97 0.13 10.40
C ILE A 131 22.27 1.49 10.61
N LEU A 132 20.94 1.53 10.65
CA LEU A 132 20.20 2.78 10.89
C LEU A 132 20.56 3.40 12.25
N THR A 133 20.69 2.59 13.31
CA THR A 133 21.16 3.06 14.63
C THR A 133 22.56 3.67 14.54
N GLU A 134 23.50 3.00 13.87
CA GLU A 134 24.88 3.48 13.66
C GLU A 134 24.91 4.79 12.86
N MET A 135 23.95 4.99 11.93
CA MET A 135 23.77 6.22 11.15
C MET A 135 23.03 7.33 11.92
N GLY A 136 22.64 7.10 13.17
CA GLY A 136 21.98 8.09 14.04
C GLY A 136 20.47 8.15 13.93
N TYR A 137 19.85 7.17 13.27
CA TYR A 137 18.39 7.01 13.27
C TYR A 137 17.89 6.46 14.60
N ARG A 138 16.64 6.75 14.91
CA ARG A 138 15.93 6.20 16.07
C ARG A 138 14.64 5.56 15.59
N LYS A 139 14.38 4.32 16.02
CA LYS A 139 13.11 3.65 15.75
C LYS A 139 11.99 4.36 16.54
N GLN A 140 10.90 4.68 15.85
CA GLN A 140 9.69 5.19 16.48
C GLN A 140 9.09 4.10 17.38
N ILE A 141 8.57 4.50 18.53
CA ILE A 141 7.99 3.58 19.51
C ILE A 141 6.47 3.66 19.39
N ASN A 142 5.79 2.50 19.35
CA ASN A 142 4.34 2.34 19.31
C ASN A 142 3.64 2.80 18.02
N GLU A 143 4.34 2.82 16.90
CA GLU A 143 3.76 3.11 15.59
C GLU A 143 4.39 2.22 14.52
N ASP A 144 4.37 0.89 14.73
CA ASP A 144 4.82 -0.06 13.72
C ASP A 144 3.73 -0.30 12.68
N TYR A 145 4.14 -0.53 11.45
CA TYR A 145 3.30 -1.10 10.40
C TYR A 145 3.46 -2.61 10.41
N ASP A 146 2.36 -3.32 10.27
CA ASP A 146 2.37 -4.76 10.10
C ASP A 146 2.09 -5.15 8.64
N ASN A 147 2.82 -6.13 8.14
CA ASN A 147 2.44 -6.88 6.95
C ASN A 147 1.47 -7.97 7.39
N TYR A 148 0.19 -7.77 7.14
CA TYR A 148 -0.82 -8.79 7.37
C TYR A 148 -0.95 -9.67 6.13
N VAL A 149 -0.92 -10.98 6.33
CA VAL A 149 -1.11 -11.96 5.26
C VAL A 149 -2.30 -12.86 5.56
N TYR A 150 -3.11 -13.12 4.54
CA TYR A 150 -4.12 -14.16 4.55
C TYR A 150 -3.66 -15.31 3.64
N PRO A 151 -3.25 -16.45 4.20
CA PRO A 151 -2.96 -17.64 3.40
C PRO A 151 -4.29 -18.26 2.94
N GLN A 152 -4.46 -18.50 1.65
CA GLN A 152 -5.70 -18.99 1.05
C GLN A 152 -6.06 -20.46 1.41
N THR A 153 -5.73 -20.87 2.63
CA THR A 153 -5.92 -22.25 3.12
C THR A 153 -7.20 -22.45 3.93
N THR A 154 -7.82 -21.35 4.37
CA THR A 154 -9.01 -21.38 5.24
C THR A 154 -10.23 -20.95 4.43
N ASP A 155 -11.36 -21.65 4.61
CA ASP A 155 -12.63 -21.21 4.04
C ASP A 155 -13.11 -19.92 4.70
N VAL A 156 -13.60 -19.01 3.89
CA VAL A 156 -14.26 -17.78 4.34
C VAL A 156 -15.68 -17.74 3.83
N THR A 157 -16.56 -17.19 4.66
CA THR A 157 -17.95 -16.86 4.32
C THR A 157 -18.15 -15.35 4.50
N VAL A 158 -18.90 -14.75 3.59
CA VAL A 158 -19.31 -13.35 3.76
C VAL A 158 -20.58 -13.35 4.61
N GLU A 159 -20.47 -12.80 5.81
CA GLU A 159 -21.60 -12.60 6.70
C GLU A 159 -21.94 -11.11 6.76
N LEU A 160 -23.16 -10.76 6.40
CA LEU A 160 -23.68 -9.40 6.42
C LEU A 160 -24.93 -9.32 7.28
N PRO A 161 -25.09 -8.23 8.04
CA PRO A 161 -26.38 -7.94 8.69
C PRO A 161 -27.50 -7.72 7.65
N ASP A 162 -28.74 -7.90 8.06
CA ASP A 162 -29.89 -7.63 7.23
C ASP A 162 -29.87 -6.20 6.66
N GLY A 163 -30.21 -6.06 5.39
CA GLY A 163 -30.26 -4.78 4.70
C GLY A 163 -28.93 -4.30 4.12
N TYR A 164 -27.88 -5.11 4.23
CA TYR A 164 -26.60 -4.84 3.56
C TYR A 164 -26.33 -5.85 2.45
N LYS A 165 -25.68 -5.39 1.38
CA LYS A 165 -25.35 -6.23 0.22
C LYS A 165 -23.90 -6.05 -0.16
N LEU A 166 -23.21 -7.15 -0.46
CA LEU A 166 -21.87 -7.14 -1.06
C LEU A 166 -22.01 -7.21 -2.58
N LEU A 167 -21.29 -6.32 -3.27
CA LEU A 167 -21.21 -6.22 -4.71
C LEU A 167 -19.74 -6.12 -5.15
N TYR A 168 -19.49 -6.52 -6.39
CA TYR A 168 -18.22 -6.25 -7.05
C TYR A 168 -18.33 -5.03 -7.96
N GLY A 169 -17.18 -4.45 -8.35
CA GLY A 169 -17.17 -3.18 -9.05
C GLY A 169 -17.89 -3.15 -10.38
N ASP A 170 -17.95 -4.30 -11.08
CA ASP A 170 -18.70 -4.49 -12.32
C ASP A 170 -20.23 -4.59 -12.10
N GLU A 171 -20.68 -4.86 -10.87
CA GLU A 171 -22.08 -4.89 -10.47
C GLU A 171 -22.60 -3.53 -9.95
N TYR A 172 -21.70 -2.57 -9.69
CA TYR A 172 -22.03 -1.24 -9.18
C TYR A 172 -21.48 -0.15 -10.09
N PRO A 173 -22.30 0.44 -10.97
CA PRO A 173 -21.82 1.28 -12.06
C PRO A 173 -21.39 2.70 -11.63
N ASP A 174 -21.86 3.21 -10.49
CA ASP A 174 -21.53 4.57 -10.06
C ASP A 174 -20.14 4.66 -9.42
N GLU A 175 -19.15 4.98 -10.24
CA GLU A 175 -17.75 5.10 -9.83
C GLU A 175 -17.52 6.26 -8.85
N ALA A 176 -18.28 7.37 -9.00
CA ALA A 176 -18.14 8.51 -8.12
C ALA A 176 -18.60 8.19 -6.69
N MET A 177 -19.65 7.37 -6.56
CA MET A 177 -20.14 6.91 -5.25
C MET A 177 -19.14 5.96 -4.58
N LYS A 178 -18.54 5.03 -5.34
CA LYS A 178 -17.46 4.14 -4.85
C LYS A 178 -16.29 4.95 -4.31
N TRP A 179 -15.79 5.88 -5.11
CA TRP A 179 -14.65 6.72 -4.75
C TRP A 179 -14.95 7.66 -3.57
N SER A 180 -16.16 8.25 -3.56
CA SER A 180 -16.64 9.06 -2.44
C SER A 180 -16.66 8.25 -1.14
N ALA A 181 -17.20 7.04 -1.16
CA ALA A 181 -17.28 6.18 0.03
C ALA A 181 -15.88 5.81 0.56
N LEU A 182 -14.91 5.56 -0.34
CA LEU A 182 -13.52 5.34 0.05
C LEU A 182 -12.97 6.54 0.82
N ASN A 183 -13.08 7.74 0.24
CA ASN A 183 -12.52 8.95 0.85
C ASN A 183 -13.22 9.30 2.18
N LEU A 184 -14.54 9.17 2.25
CA LEU A 184 -15.30 9.38 3.48
C LEU A 184 -14.95 8.38 4.60
N GLY A 185 -14.46 7.21 4.24
CA GLY A 185 -13.94 6.25 5.21
C GLY A 185 -12.60 6.66 5.81
N PHE A 186 -11.77 7.43 5.10
CA PHE A 186 -10.52 8.00 5.61
C PHE A 186 -10.69 9.39 6.21
N HIS A 187 -11.66 10.16 5.70
CA HIS A 187 -11.91 11.56 6.03
C HIS A 187 -13.38 11.76 6.43
N PRO A 188 -13.80 11.24 7.60
CA PRO A 188 -15.19 11.34 8.03
C PRO A 188 -15.68 12.77 8.22
N GLU A 189 -14.77 13.72 8.46
CA GLU A 189 -15.07 15.15 8.56
C GLU A 189 -15.65 15.74 7.25
N LEU A 190 -15.40 15.08 6.11
CA LEU A 190 -15.92 15.52 4.81
C LEU A 190 -17.36 15.04 4.55
N GLU A 191 -17.92 14.18 5.39
CA GLU A 191 -19.24 13.58 5.17
C GLU A 191 -20.37 14.63 5.09
N ALA A 192 -20.25 15.70 5.87
CA ALA A 192 -21.22 16.80 5.87
C ALA A 192 -21.21 17.65 4.58
N HIS A 193 -20.19 17.52 3.74
CA HIS A 193 -19.97 18.36 2.56
C HIS A 193 -20.13 17.63 1.23
N GLY A 194 -20.44 16.32 1.24
CA GLY A 194 -20.61 15.52 0.03
C GLY A 194 -19.34 15.47 -0.83
N TYR A 195 -18.39 14.62 -0.45
CA TYR A 195 -17.11 14.51 -1.17
C TYR A 195 -17.29 13.83 -2.53
N ARG A 196 -17.00 14.55 -3.62
CA ARG A 196 -17.02 14.05 -5.01
C ARG A 196 -15.69 14.32 -5.77
N ASN A 197 -14.65 14.76 -5.07
CA ASN A 197 -13.40 15.16 -5.70
C ASN A 197 -12.44 13.96 -5.86
N GLY A 198 -11.45 14.09 -6.75
CA GLY A 198 -10.35 13.13 -6.88
C GLY A 198 -10.60 11.98 -7.85
N MET A 199 -11.60 12.08 -8.74
CA MET A 199 -11.85 11.07 -9.78
C MET A 199 -10.65 10.83 -10.70
N THR A 200 -9.75 11.82 -10.85
CA THR A 200 -8.53 11.68 -11.64
C THR A 200 -7.65 10.51 -11.15
N ALA A 201 -7.50 10.37 -9.84
CA ALA A 201 -6.76 9.25 -9.25
C ALA A 201 -7.48 7.92 -9.43
N TYR A 202 -8.81 7.92 -9.32
CA TYR A 202 -9.64 6.75 -9.60
C TYR A 202 -9.47 6.28 -11.05
N ASP A 203 -9.61 7.19 -12.03
CA ASP A 203 -9.46 6.87 -13.44
C ASP A 203 -8.03 6.46 -13.82
N SER A 204 -7.04 7.08 -13.19
CA SER A 204 -5.63 6.73 -13.44
C SER A 204 -5.31 5.30 -13.02
N ARG A 205 -5.89 4.81 -11.92
CA ARG A 205 -5.74 3.43 -11.44
C ARG A 205 -6.09 2.39 -12.52
N LYS A 206 -7.07 2.68 -13.37
CA LYS A 206 -7.49 1.81 -14.48
C LYS A 206 -6.40 1.57 -15.54
N LYS A 207 -5.34 2.38 -15.54
CA LYS A 207 -4.17 2.20 -16.43
C LYS A 207 -3.21 1.12 -15.94
N SER A 208 -3.34 0.70 -14.70
CA SER A 208 -2.54 -0.39 -14.14
C SER A 208 -2.90 -1.71 -14.82
N SER A 209 -1.91 -2.50 -15.23
CA SER A 209 -2.12 -3.86 -15.74
C SER A 209 -2.60 -4.85 -14.66
N MET A 210 -2.58 -4.42 -13.40
CA MET A 210 -3.06 -5.19 -12.24
C MET A 210 -4.46 -4.77 -11.79
N TYR A 211 -5.11 -3.87 -12.55
CA TYR A 211 -6.47 -3.42 -12.30
C TYR A 211 -7.50 -4.27 -13.05
N ALA A 212 -8.62 -4.53 -12.41
CA ALA A 212 -9.87 -4.93 -13.04
C ALA A 212 -11.05 -4.47 -12.19
N ASP A 213 -12.12 -3.97 -12.82
CA ASP A 213 -13.32 -3.49 -12.11
C ASP A 213 -13.88 -4.56 -11.15
N SER A 214 -13.86 -5.82 -11.57
CA SER A 214 -14.30 -6.96 -10.76
C SER A 214 -13.50 -7.18 -9.46
N PHE A 215 -12.36 -6.50 -9.28
CA PHE A 215 -11.56 -6.52 -8.06
C PHE A 215 -11.86 -5.36 -7.10
N GLU A 216 -12.82 -4.51 -7.42
CA GLU A 216 -13.42 -3.63 -6.43
C GLU A 216 -14.46 -4.40 -5.64
N VAL A 217 -14.43 -4.27 -4.32
CA VAL A 217 -15.43 -4.88 -3.44
C VAL A 217 -16.16 -3.78 -2.67
N ILE A 218 -17.46 -3.87 -2.66
CA ILE A 218 -18.34 -2.80 -2.20
C ILE A 218 -19.39 -3.42 -1.28
N ILE A 219 -19.71 -2.71 -0.19
CA ILE A 219 -20.89 -3.02 0.60
C ILE A 219 -21.82 -1.83 0.57
N THR A 220 -23.08 -2.08 0.24
CA THR A 220 -24.16 -1.09 0.18
C THR A 220 -25.16 -1.28 1.33
N ASP A 221 -25.80 -0.17 1.74
CA ASP A 221 -26.95 -0.16 2.64
C ASP A 221 -28.24 -0.02 1.80
N GLU A 222 -28.99 -1.10 1.70
CA GLU A 222 -30.22 -1.13 0.90
C GLU A 222 -31.41 -0.39 1.59
N ASN A 223 -31.25 -0.02 2.85
CA ASN A 223 -32.29 0.67 3.62
C ASN A 223 -32.07 2.19 3.69
N THR A 224 -30.91 2.69 3.27
CA THR A 224 -30.66 4.13 3.31
C THR A 224 -31.44 4.87 2.23
N LYS A 225 -31.82 6.10 2.56
CA LYS A 225 -32.43 7.04 1.58
C LYS A 225 -31.42 8.01 0.99
N GLU A 226 -30.14 7.86 1.37
CA GLU A 226 -29.07 8.69 0.83
C GLU A 226 -28.76 8.31 -0.61
N GLU A 227 -28.37 9.31 -1.40
CA GLU A 227 -27.91 9.10 -2.77
C GLU A 227 -26.71 8.13 -2.82
N ASN A 228 -25.74 8.29 -1.88
CA ASN A 228 -24.63 7.37 -1.77
C ASN A 228 -24.90 6.30 -0.70
N ASN A 229 -25.31 5.13 -1.14
CA ASN A 229 -25.56 3.98 -0.28
C ASN A 229 -24.33 3.09 -0.04
N VAL A 230 -23.16 3.44 -0.58
CA VAL A 230 -21.92 2.69 -0.36
C VAL A 230 -21.40 2.94 1.05
N CYS A 231 -21.27 1.86 1.83
CA CYS A 231 -20.87 1.89 3.24
C CYS A 231 -19.40 1.57 3.44
N ALA A 232 -18.90 0.64 2.63
CA ALA A 232 -17.52 0.17 2.70
C ALA A 232 -17.01 -0.16 1.29
N TYR A 233 -15.72 0.03 1.10
CA TYR A 233 -15.07 -0.16 -0.17
C TYR A 233 -13.63 -0.65 0.03
N CYS A 234 -13.20 -1.59 -0.78
CA CYS A 234 -11.79 -1.87 -0.97
C CYS A 234 -11.48 -2.19 -2.43
N PHE A 235 -10.21 -2.09 -2.75
CA PHE A 235 -9.68 -2.48 -4.04
C PHE A 235 -8.58 -3.54 -3.87
N VAL A 236 -8.42 -4.39 -4.89
CA VAL A 236 -7.44 -5.47 -4.87
C VAL A 236 -6.59 -5.38 -6.13
N TYR A 237 -5.29 -5.23 -5.95
CA TYR A 237 -4.30 -5.43 -7.01
C TYR A 237 -3.87 -6.90 -7.01
N VAL A 238 -3.76 -7.51 -8.20
CA VAL A 238 -3.40 -8.94 -8.32
C VAL A 238 -2.21 -9.10 -9.23
N ASP A 239 -1.15 -9.74 -8.72
CA ASP A 239 -0.06 -10.23 -9.54
C ASP A 239 -0.21 -11.75 -9.76
N THR A 240 -0.58 -12.12 -10.97
CA THR A 240 -0.77 -13.53 -11.35
C THR A 240 0.54 -14.32 -11.45
N VAL A 241 1.69 -13.64 -11.52
CA VAL A 241 3.02 -14.28 -11.59
C VAL A 241 3.45 -14.78 -10.22
N THR A 242 3.41 -13.91 -9.20
CA THR A 242 3.71 -14.28 -7.81
C THR A 242 2.54 -14.98 -7.13
N LYS A 243 1.35 -14.92 -7.71
CA LYS A 243 0.08 -15.37 -7.12
C LYS A 243 -0.22 -14.68 -5.80
N THR A 244 0.11 -13.40 -5.73
CA THR A 244 -0.17 -12.51 -4.61
C THR A 244 -1.28 -11.53 -4.95
N ALA A 245 -1.90 -10.98 -3.92
CA ALA A 245 -2.78 -9.84 -4.04
C ALA A 245 -2.50 -8.85 -2.91
N LEU A 246 -2.58 -7.57 -3.23
CA LEU A 246 -2.57 -6.48 -2.26
C LEU A 246 -3.98 -5.88 -2.16
N ILE A 247 -4.60 -5.95 -0.98
CA ILE A 247 -5.92 -5.36 -0.72
C ILE A 247 -5.69 -3.97 -0.15
N GLU A 248 -5.71 -2.98 -1.03
CA GLU A 248 -5.43 -1.58 -0.70
C GLU A 248 -6.00 -0.65 -1.78
N PRO A 249 -6.69 0.41 -1.39
CA PRO A 249 -7.07 0.83 -0.05
C PRO A 249 -8.27 0.07 0.50
N VAL A 250 -8.47 0.10 1.83
CA VAL A 250 -9.63 -0.49 2.54
C VAL A 250 -10.27 0.57 3.41
N SER A 251 -11.55 0.82 3.25
CA SER A 251 -12.27 1.77 4.10
C SER A 251 -13.68 1.34 4.45
N THR A 252 -14.17 1.81 5.59
CA THR A 252 -15.58 1.77 6.01
C THR A 252 -15.93 3.15 6.55
N ARG A 253 -17.00 3.76 6.01
CA ARG A 253 -17.50 5.07 6.47
C ARG A 253 -17.82 4.99 7.96
N GLU A 254 -17.51 6.03 8.70
CA GLU A 254 -17.47 6.03 10.16
C GLU A 254 -18.78 5.51 10.80
N ARG A 255 -19.93 6.02 10.34
CA ARG A 255 -21.26 5.62 10.86
C ARG A 255 -21.64 4.16 10.60
N TYR A 256 -20.92 3.47 9.73
CA TYR A 256 -21.12 2.07 9.39
C TYR A 256 -20.09 1.12 10.05
N ARG A 257 -19.15 1.68 10.83
CA ARG A 257 -18.15 0.89 11.58
C ARG A 257 -18.80 0.07 12.69
N HIS A 258 -18.09 -0.91 13.16
CA HIS A 258 -18.48 -1.82 14.26
C HIS A 258 -19.76 -2.66 13.98
N LYS A 259 -20.14 -2.83 12.70
CA LYS A 259 -21.28 -3.65 12.27
C LYS A 259 -20.84 -4.94 11.55
N GLY A 260 -19.56 -5.30 11.58
CA GLY A 260 -19.00 -6.45 10.84
C GLY A 260 -18.72 -6.20 9.37
N LEU A 261 -19.12 -5.03 8.81
CA LEU A 261 -19.00 -4.76 7.37
C LEU A 261 -17.56 -4.78 6.85
N GLY A 262 -16.61 -4.29 7.64
CA GLY A 262 -15.20 -4.34 7.26
C GLY A 262 -14.68 -5.78 7.11
N THR A 263 -15.04 -6.68 8.00
CA THR A 263 -14.69 -8.11 7.92
C THR A 263 -15.34 -8.76 6.71
N ALA A 264 -16.63 -8.51 6.48
CA ALA A 264 -17.35 -9.00 5.31
C ALA A 264 -16.71 -8.50 3.99
N LEU A 265 -16.30 -7.23 3.95
CA LEU A 265 -15.58 -6.64 2.81
C LEU A 265 -14.27 -7.39 2.53
N MET A 266 -13.46 -7.65 3.57
CA MET A 266 -12.22 -8.40 3.44
C MET A 266 -12.45 -9.84 2.97
N HIS A 267 -13.47 -10.51 3.49
CA HIS A 267 -13.87 -11.85 3.04
C HIS A 267 -14.31 -11.86 1.57
N GLY A 268 -15.06 -10.85 1.13
CA GLY A 268 -15.42 -10.68 -0.28
C GLY A 268 -14.18 -10.54 -1.18
N ALA A 269 -13.19 -9.74 -0.76
CA ALA A 269 -11.94 -9.58 -1.46
C ALA A 269 -11.13 -10.88 -1.55
N ILE A 270 -11.06 -11.65 -0.45
CA ILE A 270 -10.39 -12.95 -0.40
C ILE A 270 -11.05 -13.95 -1.37
N LEU A 271 -12.40 -14.02 -1.38
CA LEU A 271 -13.12 -14.90 -2.30
C LEU A 271 -12.84 -14.51 -3.76
N LYS A 272 -12.81 -13.23 -4.07
CA LYS A 272 -12.49 -12.75 -5.43
C LYS A 272 -11.06 -13.09 -5.85
N CYS A 273 -10.10 -13.00 -4.92
CA CYS A 273 -8.71 -13.42 -5.16
C CYS A 273 -8.59 -14.91 -5.49
N ARG A 274 -9.42 -15.77 -4.88
CA ARG A 274 -9.43 -17.23 -5.16
C ARG A 274 -9.77 -17.55 -6.62
N GLU A 275 -10.64 -16.77 -7.25
CA GLU A 275 -10.96 -16.93 -8.66
C GLU A 275 -9.74 -16.76 -9.58
N LYS A 276 -8.70 -16.06 -9.12
CA LYS A 276 -7.45 -15.80 -9.85
C LYS A 276 -6.27 -16.65 -9.37
N VAL A 277 -6.54 -17.70 -8.59
CA VAL A 277 -5.49 -18.62 -8.10
C VAL A 277 -4.45 -17.90 -7.22
N VAL A 278 -4.83 -16.80 -6.59
CA VAL A 278 -4.00 -16.10 -5.59
C VAL A 278 -3.81 -17.01 -4.38
N THR A 279 -2.58 -17.14 -3.91
CA THR A 279 -2.23 -17.99 -2.77
C THR A 279 -2.07 -17.22 -1.46
N LYS A 280 -1.73 -15.93 -1.55
CA LYS A 280 -1.60 -15.03 -0.41
C LYS A 280 -2.21 -13.66 -0.72
N CYS A 281 -3.05 -13.16 0.17
CA CYS A 281 -3.52 -11.79 0.14
C CYS A 281 -2.82 -10.97 1.23
N TYR A 282 -2.30 -9.82 0.86
CA TYR A 282 -1.58 -8.92 1.76
C TYR A 282 -2.35 -7.65 2.02
N VAL A 283 -2.14 -7.09 3.21
CA VAL A 283 -2.54 -5.74 3.62
C VAL A 283 -1.41 -5.14 4.43
N ASN A 284 -1.10 -3.86 4.20
CA ASN A 284 -0.20 -3.12 5.06
C ASN A 284 -1.02 -2.16 5.93
N SER A 285 -0.81 -2.17 7.23
CA SER A 285 -1.52 -1.25 8.12
C SER A 285 -0.85 -1.14 9.49
N TYR A 286 -1.19 -0.07 10.22
CA TYR A 286 -0.71 0.15 11.58
C TYR A 286 -1.05 -1.01 12.52
N ASP A 287 -0.16 -1.29 13.46
CA ASP A 287 -0.28 -2.38 14.44
C ASP A 287 -1.52 -2.26 15.34
N TRP A 288 -2.00 -1.05 15.61
CA TRP A 288 -3.22 -0.83 16.40
C TRP A 288 -4.50 -1.33 15.69
N ARG A 289 -4.43 -1.65 14.38
CA ARG A 289 -5.50 -2.31 13.62
C ARG A 289 -5.41 -3.83 13.65
N ARG A 290 -4.42 -4.41 14.32
CA ARG A 290 -4.18 -5.88 14.36
C ARG A 290 -5.40 -6.68 14.75
N LYS A 291 -6.19 -6.20 15.74
CA LYS A 291 -7.43 -6.88 16.17
C LYS A 291 -8.44 -7.04 15.02
N PHE A 292 -8.56 -6.02 14.18
CA PHE A 292 -9.45 -6.05 13.02
C PHE A 292 -9.00 -7.07 11.98
N TYR A 293 -7.72 -7.04 11.58
CA TYR A 293 -7.21 -7.96 10.57
C TYR A 293 -7.19 -9.41 11.08
N ASN A 294 -6.85 -9.64 12.34
CA ASN A 294 -6.92 -10.99 12.94
C ASN A 294 -8.36 -11.51 12.95
N ALA A 295 -9.36 -10.68 13.24
CA ALA A 295 -10.76 -11.06 13.18
C ALA A 295 -11.22 -11.40 11.75
N ALA A 296 -10.60 -10.81 10.73
CA ALA A 296 -10.82 -11.16 9.33
C ALA A 296 -9.97 -12.36 8.84
N GLY A 297 -9.22 -13.01 9.75
CA GLY A 297 -8.42 -14.21 9.46
C GLY A 297 -7.00 -13.95 8.98
N PHE A 298 -6.55 -12.69 8.94
CA PHE A 298 -5.17 -12.35 8.63
C PHE A 298 -4.25 -12.61 9.80
N VAL A 299 -2.99 -12.92 9.51
CA VAL A 299 -1.92 -13.05 10.50
C VAL A 299 -0.82 -12.04 10.19
N THR A 300 -0.10 -11.56 11.19
CA THR A 300 1.08 -10.73 10.98
C THR A 300 2.21 -11.60 10.47
N GLU A 301 2.73 -11.30 9.27
CA GLU A 301 3.90 -11.99 8.70
C GLU A 301 5.20 -11.31 9.14
N ASP A 302 5.22 -9.98 9.19
CA ASP A 302 6.38 -9.18 9.60
C ASP A 302 5.89 -7.82 10.13
N SER A 303 6.70 -7.17 10.95
CA SER A 303 6.49 -5.80 11.38
C SER A 303 7.51 -4.88 10.71
N ILE A 304 7.08 -3.67 10.41
CA ILE A 304 7.89 -2.66 9.72
C ILE A 304 8.04 -1.48 10.65
N GLY A 305 9.26 -1.19 11.07
CA GLY A 305 9.56 -0.05 11.92
C GLY A 305 9.81 1.22 11.12
N PHE A 306 9.34 2.34 11.67
CA PHE A 306 9.68 3.68 11.19
C PHE A 306 10.93 4.17 11.92
N TRP A 307 11.95 4.50 11.16
CA TRP A 307 13.22 5.00 11.65
C TRP A 307 13.39 6.46 11.23
N HIS A 308 13.57 7.36 12.17
CA HIS A 308 13.61 8.78 11.90
C HIS A 308 14.94 9.42 12.32
N LYS A 309 15.34 10.44 11.56
CA LYS A 309 16.52 11.27 11.79
C LYS A 309 16.24 12.69 11.35
N LEU A 310 16.56 13.67 12.19
CA LEU A 310 16.45 15.08 11.84
C LEU A 310 17.62 15.48 10.92
N LEU A 311 17.28 15.89 9.70
CA LEU A 311 18.20 16.43 8.71
C LEU A 311 18.00 17.95 8.58
N LYS A 312 19.08 18.68 8.22
CA LYS A 312 19.06 20.14 8.10
C LYS A 312 18.83 20.59 6.66
#